data_c5adc010e9ee4ccf025bdf414b198787
#
_entry.id   c5adc010e9ee4ccf025bdf414b198787
#
_cell.length_a   1.000
_cell.length_b   1.000
_cell.length_c   1.000
_cell.angle_alpha   90.00
_cell.angle_beta   90.00
_cell.angle_gamma   90.00
#
_symmetry.space_group_name_H-M   'P 1'
#
loop_
_entity.id
_entity.type
_entity.pdbx_description
1 polymer ?
#
loop_
_entity_poly.entity_id
_entity_poly.type
_entity_poly.pdbx_seq_one_letter_code
_entity_poly.pdbx_strand_id
1 'polypeptide(L)'
;LGVEHVYIGIEANKQNAADVLNKTIAELNAPVVVEVLHTRYPQGAEKQLCQAVSGRQVPSGKLPADAGCCIFNLNTTCAIYRAVYTGMSVVNKIVTVSGSGVIEPKNIECPIGTPVSNLLDACGGLKDGTYKLIAGGPMMGMAQYTADISVAKGTGAILAFCENEEKTVENPQCIRCGKCVSVCPMHLEPLFMYQYASKGMVEELNAPTSWTAWSAAPAPTSARPGCT
;
A
#
# COMPACT_ATOMS: atom_id res chain seq x y z
N LEU A 1 -3.80 23.81 -9.77
CA LEU A 1 -3.31 23.82 -8.38
C LEU A 1 -2.07 24.73 -8.19
N GLY A 2 -1.46 25.22 -9.28
CA GLY A 2 -0.28 26.10 -9.22
C GLY A 2 0.99 25.39 -8.74
N VAL A 3 1.09 24.07 -8.92
CA VAL A 3 2.30 23.30 -8.63
C VAL A 3 3.27 23.39 -9.78
N GLU A 4 4.57 23.44 -9.47
CA GLU A 4 5.63 23.57 -10.48
C GLU A 4 5.93 22.23 -11.16
N HIS A 5 5.85 21.13 -10.43
CA HIS A 5 6.17 19.79 -10.92
C HIS A 5 5.09 18.78 -10.54
N VAL A 6 4.71 17.95 -11.50
CA VAL A 6 3.78 16.85 -11.31
C VAL A 6 4.44 15.54 -11.75
N TYR A 7 4.48 14.58 -10.88
CA TYR A 7 5.05 13.26 -11.13
C TYR A 7 4.01 12.17 -10.92
N ILE A 8 4.04 11.15 -11.77
CA ILE A 8 3.29 9.92 -11.59
C ILE A 8 4.30 8.80 -11.34
N GLY A 9 4.41 8.36 -10.08
CA GLY A 9 5.23 7.21 -9.72
C GLY A 9 4.48 5.91 -10.04
N ILE A 10 5.08 5.04 -10.82
CA ILE A 10 4.51 3.75 -11.21
C ILE A 10 5.53 2.64 -11.02
N GLU A 11 5.09 1.47 -10.54
CA GLU A 11 5.99 0.33 -10.37
C GLU A 11 6.32 -0.33 -11.71
N ALA A 12 7.56 -0.82 -11.86
CA ALA A 12 8.09 -1.41 -13.09
C ALA A 12 7.28 -2.63 -13.61
N ASN A 13 6.54 -3.31 -12.72
CA ASN A 13 5.64 -4.41 -13.11
C ASN A 13 4.38 -3.95 -13.85
N LYS A 14 4.21 -2.64 -14.06
CA LYS A 14 3.07 -2.02 -14.74
C LYS A 14 3.51 -1.18 -15.94
N GLN A 15 4.50 -1.67 -16.70
CA GLN A 15 5.10 -0.95 -17.82
C GLN A 15 4.06 -0.52 -18.87
N ASN A 16 3.08 -1.37 -19.17
CA ASN A 16 1.98 -1.07 -20.09
C ASN A 16 1.18 0.18 -19.66
N ALA A 17 0.98 0.38 -18.37
CA ALA A 17 0.31 1.58 -17.88
C ALA A 17 1.21 2.82 -17.99
N ALA A 18 2.52 2.68 -17.77
CA ALA A 18 3.48 3.77 -17.98
C ALA A 18 3.51 4.21 -19.45
N ASP A 19 3.47 3.27 -20.39
CA ASP A 19 3.47 3.56 -21.83
C ASP A 19 2.21 4.32 -22.26
N VAL A 20 1.02 3.90 -21.77
CA VAL A 20 -0.25 4.60 -22.02
C VAL A 20 -0.22 6.01 -21.44
N LEU A 21 0.27 6.18 -20.22
CA LEU A 21 0.39 7.49 -19.57
C LEU A 21 1.32 8.42 -20.36
N ASN A 22 2.50 7.94 -20.75
CA ASN A 22 3.44 8.74 -21.54
C ASN A 22 2.87 9.18 -22.88
N LYS A 23 2.14 8.28 -23.56
CA LYS A 23 1.44 8.61 -24.81
C LYS A 23 0.41 9.72 -24.58
N THR A 24 -0.44 9.57 -23.57
CA THR A 24 -1.49 10.56 -23.24
C THR A 24 -0.89 11.91 -22.83
N ILE A 25 0.20 11.91 -22.06
CA ILE A 25 0.91 13.11 -21.66
C ILE A 25 1.45 13.86 -22.88
N ALA A 26 2.04 13.12 -23.84
CA ALA A 26 2.54 13.71 -25.08
C ALA A 26 1.42 14.28 -25.94
N GLU A 27 0.29 13.57 -26.07
CA GLU A 27 -0.89 14.03 -26.83
C GLU A 27 -1.50 15.32 -26.25
N LEU A 28 -1.53 15.42 -24.93
CA LEU A 28 -2.08 16.57 -24.20
C LEU A 28 -1.06 17.69 -23.95
N ASN A 29 0.20 17.47 -24.28
CA ASN A 29 1.33 18.37 -23.94
C ASN A 29 1.28 18.78 -22.44
N ALA A 30 0.99 17.81 -21.56
CA ALA A 30 0.81 18.07 -20.14
C ALA A 30 2.17 18.12 -19.41
N PRO A 31 2.38 19.06 -18.46
CA PRO A 31 3.62 19.18 -17.68
C PRO A 31 3.69 18.11 -16.58
N VAL A 32 3.61 16.84 -16.95
CA VAL A 32 3.61 15.68 -16.06
C VAL A 32 4.71 14.72 -16.47
N VAL A 33 5.43 14.17 -15.51
CA VAL A 33 6.50 13.19 -15.72
C VAL A 33 6.09 11.85 -15.13
N VAL A 34 6.29 10.76 -15.89
CA VAL A 34 6.09 9.40 -15.38
C VAL A 34 7.44 8.85 -14.93
N GLU A 35 7.54 8.53 -13.65
CA GLU A 35 8.72 7.89 -13.04
C GLU A 35 8.45 6.41 -12.80
N VAL A 36 9.22 5.56 -13.49
CA VAL A 36 9.13 4.10 -13.31
C VAL A 36 10.02 3.68 -12.14
N LEU A 37 9.38 3.19 -11.09
CA LEU A 37 10.02 2.81 -9.83
C LEU A 37 10.15 1.29 -9.71
N HIS A 38 11.15 0.85 -8.96
CA HIS A 38 11.29 -0.58 -8.67
C HIS A 38 10.08 -1.14 -7.95
N THR A 39 9.60 -2.31 -8.38
CA THR A 39 8.54 -3.06 -7.70
C THR A 39 9.07 -3.59 -6.37
N ARG A 40 8.81 -2.87 -5.29
CA ARG A 40 9.28 -3.20 -3.94
C ARG A 40 8.32 -2.66 -2.89
N TYR A 41 7.91 -3.52 -1.95
CA TYR A 41 7.13 -3.04 -0.81
C TYR A 41 8.05 -2.32 0.20
N PRO A 42 7.67 -1.14 0.72
CA PRO A 42 6.44 -0.34 0.50
C PRO A 42 6.63 0.87 -0.44
N GLN A 43 7.06 0.66 -1.68
CA GLN A 43 7.38 1.73 -2.65
C GLN A 43 6.27 2.79 -2.81
N GLY A 44 5.00 2.40 -2.66
CA GLY A 44 3.85 3.30 -2.74
C GLY A 44 3.54 4.06 -1.44
N ALA A 45 4.29 3.86 -0.36
CA ALA A 45 4.09 4.62 0.86
C ALA A 45 4.52 6.08 0.66
N GLU A 46 3.76 7.03 1.23
CA GLU A 46 3.90 8.46 0.93
C GLU A 46 5.33 8.99 1.11
N LYS A 47 5.99 8.65 2.21
CA LYS A 47 7.34 9.13 2.50
C LYS A 47 8.39 8.53 1.55
N GLN A 48 8.27 7.24 1.24
CA GLN A 48 9.13 6.54 0.31
C GLN A 48 8.96 7.08 -1.11
N LEU A 49 7.72 7.27 -1.53
CA LEU A 49 7.41 7.83 -2.85
C LEU A 49 7.92 9.27 -2.98
N CYS A 50 7.72 10.10 -1.95
CA CYS A 50 8.23 11.45 -1.89
C CYS A 50 9.74 11.49 -2.16
N GLN A 51 10.51 10.72 -1.42
CA GLN A 51 11.96 10.69 -1.61
C GLN A 51 12.39 10.06 -2.95
N ALA A 52 11.74 8.96 -3.36
CA ALA A 52 12.11 8.28 -4.61
C ALA A 52 11.95 9.18 -5.84
N VAL A 53 10.92 10.03 -5.84
CA VAL A 53 10.55 10.86 -7.00
C VAL A 53 11.17 12.26 -6.91
N SER A 54 11.14 12.89 -5.73
CA SER A 54 11.58 14.29 -5.57
C SER A 54 12.96 14.44 -4.92
N GLY A 55 13.54 13.37 -4.38
CA GLY A 55 14.76 13.41 -3.58
C GLY A 55 14.59 14.05 -2.19
N ARG A 56 13.39 14.56 -1.87
CA ARG A 56 13.12 15.24 -0.60
C ARG A 56 12.80 14.26 0.50
N GLN A 57 13.42 14.45 1.67
CA GLN A 57 13.13 13.64 2.86
C GLN A 57 12.05 14.30 3.71
N VAL A 58 11.05 13.51 4.08
CA VAL A 58 10.00 13.94 5.01
C VAL A 58 10.51 13.73 6.44
N PRO A 59 10.63 14.79 7.28
CA PRO A 59 11.14 14.66 8.63
C PRO A 59 10.30 13.73 9.52
N SER A 60 10.90 13.26 10.60
CA SER A 60 10.20 12.43 11.59
C SER A 60 8.99 13.16 12.16
N GLY A 61 7.86 12.47 12.30
CA GLY A 61 6.60 13.03 12.78
C GLY A 61 5.93 14.03 11.86
N LYS A 62 6.53 14.33 10.68
CA LYS A 62 6.02 15.30 9.72
C LYS A 62 5.31 14.63 8.54
N LEU A 63 4.58 15.43 7.78
CA LEU A 63 3.85 15.02 6.57
C LEU A 63 4.65 15.38 5.31
N PRO A 64 4.33 14.78 4.15
CA PRO A 64 4.94 15.18 2.87
C PRO A 64 4.81 16.66 2.57
N ALA A 65 3.74 17.32 3.03
CA ALA A 65 3.52 18.76 2.88
C ALA A 65 4.62 19.59 3.55
N ASP A 66 5.19 19.13 4.67
CA ASP A 66 6.32 19.80 5.34
C ASP A 66 7.62 19.74 4.52
N ALA A 67 7.70 18.81 3.58
CA ALA A 67 8.76 18.71 2.58
C ALA A 67 8.38 19.38 1.24
N GLY A 68 7.27 20.11 1.19
CA GLY A 68 6.77 20.78 -0.01
C GLY A 68 6.21 19.81 -1.05
N CYS A 69 5.72 18.65 -0.65
CA CYS A 69 5.15 17.63 -1.55
C CYS A 69 3.73 17.26 -1.12
N CYS A 70 2.86 17.00 -2.10
CA CYS A 70 1.54 16.41 -1.87
C CYS A 70 1.43 15.10 -2.63
N ILE A 71 1.05 14.03 -1.95
CA ILE A 71 0.95 12.70 -2.54
C ILE A 71 -0.49 12.24 -2.55
N PHE A 72 -0.95 11.81 -3.71
CA PHE A 72 -2.29 11.31 -3.92
C PHE A 72 -2.27 9.97 -4.65
N ASN A 73 -3.17 9.08 -4.25
CA ASN A 73 -3.47 7.90 -5.06
C ASN A 73 -4.16 8.32 -6.35
N LEU A 74 -3.92 7.60 -7.47
CA LEU A 74 -4.51 7.91 -8.78
C LEU A 74 -6.04 7.99 -8.74
N ASN A 75 -6.71 7.05 -8.05
CA ASN A 75 -8.16 7.10 -7.90
C ASN A 75 -8.63 8.37 -7.17
N THR A 76 -7.87 8.81 -6.16
CA THR A 76 -8.14 10.06 -5.45
C THR A 76 -7.97 11.27 -6.36
N THR A 77 -6.94 11.28 -7.20
CA THR A 77 -6.70 12.35 -8.18
C THR A 77 -7.86 12.43 -9.19
N CYS A 78 -8.31 11.28 -9.72
CA CYS A 78 -9.48 11.24 -10.60
C CYS A 78 -10.76 11.72 -9.90
N ALA A 79 -10.93 11.36 -8.63
CA ALA A 79 -12.07 11.81 -7.85
C ALA A 79 -12.05 13.33 -7.58
N ILE A 80 -10.87 13.90 -7.31
CA ILE A 80 -10.69 15.36 -7.18
C ILE A 80 -11.06 16.06 -8.49
N TYR A 81 -10.58 15.54 -9.61
CA TYR A 81 -10.93 16.09 -10.93
C TYR A 81 -12.44 16.09 -11.15
N ARG A 82 -13.12 14.96 -10.93
CA ARG A 82 -14.58 14.86 -11.07
C ARG A 82 -15.30 15.84 -10.14
N ALA A 83 -14.87 15.95 -8.88
CA ALA A 83 -15.48 16.87 -7.92
C ALA A 83 -15.36 18.32 -8.35
N VAL A 84 -14.21 18.74 -8.88
CA VAL A 84 -13.96 20.12 -9.29
C VAL A 84 -14.72 20.48 -10.59
N TYR A 85 -14.70 19.59 -11.59
CA TYR A 85 -15.24 19.89 -12.91
C TYR A 85 -16.71 19.52 -13.08
N THR A 86 -17.21 18.52 -12.36
CA THR A 86 -18.59 18.03 -12.51
C THR A 86 -19.43 18.18 -11.24
N GLY A 87 -18.85 18.63 -10.13
CA GLY A 87 -19.52 18.69 -8.81
C GLY A 87 -19.82 17.30 -8.21
N MET A 88 -19.34 16.20 -8.82
CA MET A 88 -19.64 14.85 -8.38
C MET A 88 -18.73 14.46 -7.21
N SER A 89 -19.35 14.16 -6.07
CA SER A 89 -18.64 13.59 -4.91
C SER A 89 -18.21 12.14 -5.17
N VAL A 90 -17.36 11.60 -4.28
CA VAL A 90 -16.91 10.21 -4.35
C VAL A 90 -18.03 9.28 -3.92
N VAL A 91 -18.81 8.79 -4.87
CA VAL A 91 -19.92 7.85 -4.66
C VAL A 91 -19.56 6.44 -5.12
N ASN A 92 -18.67 6.31 -6.10
CA ASN A 92 -18.19 5.04 -6.63
C ASN A 92 -16.71 4.84 -6.31
N LYS A 93 -16.32 3.58 -6.24
CA LYS A 93 -14.95 3.17 -6.02
C LYS A 93 -14.61 1.91 -6.79
N ILE A 94 -13.36 1.83 -7.26
CA ILE A 94 -12.82 0.59 -7.81
C ILE A 94 -12.23 -0.21 -6.66
N VAL A 95 -12.69 -1.44 -6.48
CA VAL A 95 -12.24 -2.40 -5.48
C VAL A 95 -11.64 -3.62 -6.19
N THR A 96 -10.43 -3.98 -5.84
CA THR A 96 -9.79 -5.21 -6.32
C THR A 96 -10.25 -6.38 -5.47
N VAL A 97 -10.89 -7.38 -6.07
CA VAL A 97 -11.24 -8.64 -5.43
C VAL A 97 -10.29 -9.71 -5.94
N SER A 98 -9.50 -10.32 -5.05
CA SER A 98 -8.43 -11.26 -5.43
C SER A 98 -8.06 -12.20 -4.28
N GLY A 99 -7.10 -13.07 -4.53
CA GLY A 99 -6.61 -14.10 -3.61
C GLY A 99 -6.91 -15.49 -4.11
N SER A 100 -6.29 -16.48 -3.52
CA SER A 100 -6.44 -17.89 -3.91
C SER A 100 -7.84 -18.43 -3.72
N GLY A 101 -8.57 -17.87 -2.75
CA GLY A 101 -9.94 -18.24 -2.42
C GLY A 101 -11.01 -17.63 -3.35
N VAL A 102 -10.65 -16.70 -4.27
CA VAL A 102 -11.59 -16.11 -5.22
C VAL A 102 -11.60 -16.94 -6.50
N ILE A 103 -12.79 -17.19 -7.06
CA ILE A 103 -12.93 -17.99 -8.30
C ILE A 103 -12.41 -17.18 -9.49
N GLU A 104 -12.91 -15.96 -9.69
CA GLU A 104 -12.55 -15.08 -10.80
C GLU A 104 -12.07 -13.70 -10.28
N PRO A 105 -10.77 -13.51 -10.01
CA PRO A 105 -10.26 -12.23 -9.55
C PRO A 105 -10.57 -11.09 -10.53
N LYS A 106 -11.12 -9.97 -10.02
CA LYS A 106 -11.52 -8.80 -10.83
C LYS A 106 -11.28 -7.49 -10.09
N ASN A 107 -11.19 -6.40 -10.87
CA ASN A 107 -11.39 -5.05 -10.38
C ASN A 107 -12.84 -4.66 -10.67
N ILE A 108 -13.58 -4.28 -9.63
CA ILE A 108 -15.01 -3.97 -9.73
C ILE A 108 -15.23 -2.52 -9.34
N GLU A 109 -15.87 -1.74 -10.22
CA GLU A 109 -16.39 -0.43 -9.84
C GLU A 109 -17.76 -0.60 -9.20
N CYS A 110 -17.90 -0.12 -7.97
CA CYS A 110 -19.13 -0.23 -7.21
C CYS A 110 -19.41 1.02 -6.37
N PRO A 111 -20.67 1.30 -6.06
CA PRO A 111 -21.04 2.34 -5.09
C PRO A 111 -20.46 2.06 -3.70
N ILE A 112 -20.10 3.11 -2.98
CA ILE A 112 -19.78 3.01 -1.55
C ILE A 112 -21.03 2.54 -0.81
N GLY A 113 -20.87 1.60 0.12
CA GLY A 113 -21.96 0.94 0.81
C GLY A 113 -22.38 -0.41 0.20
N THR A 114 -21.86 -0.78 -0.97
CA THR A 114 -22.11 -2.10 -1.56
C THR A 114 -21.63 -3.20 -0.61
N PRO A 115 -22.46 -4.22 -0.30
CA PRO A 115 -22.04 -5.37 0.49
C PRO A 115 -20.88 -6.12 -0.17
N VAL A 116 -19.91 -6.55 0.63
CA VAL A 116 -18.75 -7.32 0.12
C VAL A 116 -19.20 -8.66 -0.46
N SER A 117 -20.24 -9.28 0.09
CA SER A 117 -20.86 -10.48 -0.49
C SER A 117 -21.20 -10.31 -1.96
N ASN A 118 -21.80 -9.17 -2.35
CA ASN A 118 -22.15 -8.90 -3.74
C ASN A 118 -20.90 -8.82 -4.66
N LEU A 119 -19.79 -8.30 -4.14
CA LEU A 119 -18.53 -8.26 -4.88
C LEU A 119 -17.95 -9.67 -5.07
N LEU A 120 -18.02 -10.50 -4.02
CA LEU A 120 -17.59 -11.89 -4.10
C LEU A 120 -18.45 -12.67 -5.09
N ASP A 121 -19.77 -12.49 -5.07
CA ASP A 121 -20.71 -13.13 -6.00
C ASP A 121 -20.41 -12.72 -7.46
N ALA A 122 -20.11 -11.42 -7.69
CA ALA A 122 -19.70 -10.93 -9.00
C ALA A 122 -18.36 -11.51 -9.50
N CYS A 123 -17.56 -12.05 -8.58
CA CYS A 123 -16.33 -12.79 -8.86
C CYS A 123 -16.54 -14.32 -8.95
N GLY A 124 -17.78 -14.77 -9.07
CA GLY A 124 -18.12 -16.20 -9.13
C GLY A 124 -18.17 -16.89 -7.77
N GLY A 125 -18.03 -16.16 -6.68
CA GLY A 125 -18.02 -16.68 -5.32
C GLY A 125 -16.62 -17.02 -4.78
N LEU A 126 -16.63 -17.67 -3.63
CA LEU A 126 -15.42 -18.17 -2.97
C LEU A 126 -15.23 -19.67 -3.27
N LYS A 127 -13.99 -20.09 -3.35
CA LYS A 127 -13.62 -21.50 -3.48
C LYS A 127 -13.81 -22.24 -2.14
N ASP A 128 -14.04 -23.54 -2.23
CA ASP A 128 -14.02 -24.41 -1.07
C ASP A 128 -12.66 -24.34 -0.36
N GLY A 129 -12.66 -24.33 0.97
CA GLY A 129 -11.45 -24.19 1.77
C GLY A 129 -10.96 -22.76 1.94
N THR A 130 -11.72 -21.76 1.50
CA THR A 130 -11.45 -20.36 1.85
C THR A 130 -11.70 -20.14 3.33
N TYR A 131 -10.68 -19.70 4.07
CA TYR A 131 -10.78 -19.53 5.51
C TYR A 131 -10.47 -18.11 6.00
N LYS A 132 -9.85 -17.29 5.16
CA LYS A 132 -9.42 -15.93 5.54
C LYS A 132 -9.89 -14.90 4.54
N LEU A 133 -10.57 -13.88 5.04
CA LEU A 133 -11.00 -12.70 4.29
C LEU A 133 -10.29 -11.47 4.84
N ILE A 134 -9.73 -10.64 3.97
CA ILE A 134 -9.03 -9.41 4.36
C ILE A 134 -9.64 -8.22 3.61
N ALA A 135 -10.06 -7.21 4.33
CA ALA A 135 -10.41 -5.91 3.77
C ALA A 135 -9.18 -5.00 3.72
N GLY A 136 -8.66 -4.76 2.54
CA GLY A 136 -7.43 -4.01 2.28
C GLY A 136 -6.33 -4.87 1.65
N GLY A 137 -5.09 -4.36 1.68
CA GLY A 137 -3.93 -5.08 1.15
C GLY A 137 -3.43 -6.19 2.09
N PRO A 138 -2.59 -7.12 1.61
CA PRO A 138 -2.16 -8.28 2.40
C PRO A 138 -1.33 -7.92 3.64
N MET A 139 -0.65 -6.76 3.62
CA MET A 139 0.21 -6.32 4.73
C MET A 139 -0.50 -5.40 5.72
N MET A 140 -1.42 -4.56 5.25
CA MET A 140 -2.06 -3.51 6.06
C MET A 140 -3.58 -3.69 6.19
N GLY A 141 -4.16 -4.67 5.51
CA GLY A 141 -5.58 -4.95 5.57
C GLY A 141 -6.00 -5.61 6.88
N MET A 142 -7.27 -5.44 7.23
CA MET A 142 -7.86 -6.05 8.42
C MET A 142 -8.54 -7.36 8.07
N ALA A 143 -8.21 -8.41 8.80
CA ALA A 143 -8.92 -9.69 8.69
C ALA A 143 -10.39 -9.53 9.11
N GLN A 144 -11.28 -10.12 8.33
CA GLN A 144 -12.72 -10.11 8.54
C GLN A 144 -13.19 -11.51 8.90
N TYR A 145 -14.06 -11.62 9.88
CA TYR A 145 -14.69 -12.87 10.27
C TYR A 145 -16.00 -13.16 9.52
N THR A 146 -16.47 -12.18 8.75
CA THR A 146 -17.68 -12.29 7.93
C THR A 146 -17.52 -11.48 6.64
N ALA A 147 -18.25 -11.88 5.59
CA ALA A 147 -18.42 -11.10 4.38
C ALA A 147 -19.56 -10.06 4.49
N ASP A 148 -20.25 -10.00 5.63
CA ASP A 148 -21.35 -9.08 5.90
C ASP A 148 -20.83 -7.70 6.35
N ILE A 149 -19.95 -7.14 5.53
CA ILE A 149 -19.41 -5.79 5.64
C ILE A 149 -19.65 -5.04 4.34
N SER A 150 -19.63 -3.72 4.40
CA SER A 150 -19.85 -2.88 3.23
C SER A 150 -18.56 -2.20 2.76
N VAL A 151 -18.48 -1.93 1.45
CA VAL A 151 -17.42 -1.14 0.85
C VAL A 151 -17.44 0.27 1.44
N ALA A 152 -16.37 0.64 2.12
CA ALA A 152 -16.15 1.99 2.63
C ALA A 152 -15.30 2.83 1.65
N LYS A 153 -15.24 4.14 1.86
CA LYS A 153 -14.39 5.05 1.09
C LYS A 153 -12.90 4.62 1.10
N GLY A 154 -12.43 4.02 2.20
CA GLY A 154 -11.07 3.51 2.36
C GLY A 154 -10.83 2.12 1.76
N THR A 155 -11.87 1.36 1.40
CA THR A 155 -11.74 -0.02 0.91
C THR A 155 -11.12 -0.03 -0.49
N GLY A 156 -9.89 -0.50 -0.64
CA GLY A 156 -9.19 -0.60 -1.92
C GLY A 156 -9.14 -2.01 -2.47
N ALA A 157 -9.22 -3.01 -1.60
CA ALA A 157 -9.18 -4.41 -1.99
C ALA A 157 -9.97 -5.29 -1.01
N ILE A 158 -10.43 -6.44 -1.51
CA ILE A 158 -10.93 -7.57 -0.74
C ILE A 158 -10.12 -8.78 -1.17
N LEU A 159 -9.44 -9.41 -0.23
CA LEU A 159 -8.59 -10.57 -0.47
C LEU A 159 -9.15 -11.79 0.25
N ALA A 160 -9.23 -12.92 -0.44
CA ALA A 160 -9.65 -14.18 0.14
C ALA A 160 -8.57 -15.25 -0.06
N PHE A 161 -8.20 -15.95 1.00
CA PHE A 161 -7.12 -16.92 1.00
C PHE A 161 -7.61 -18.31 1.44
N CYS A 162 -7.06 -19.35 0.80
CA CYS A 162 -7.26 -20.74 1.19
C CYS A 162 -6.25 -21.16 2.27
N GLU A 163 -6.61 -22.16 3.07
CA GLU A 163 -5.88 -22.63 4.24
C GLU A 163 -4.44 -23.06 3.97
N ASN A 164 -4.14 -23.53 2.77
CA ASN A 164 -2.82 -24.06 2.39
C ASN A 164 -1.75 -22.96 2.15
N GLU A 165 -2.11 -21.68 2.15
CA GLU A 165 -1.17 -20.57 1.87
C GLU A 165 -0.55 -19.98 3.13
N GLU A 166 -1.12 -20.21 4.30
CA GLU A 166 -0.57 -19.74 5.57
C GLU A 166 0.28 -20.82 6.25
N LYS A 167 1.57 -20.62 6.25
CA LYS A 167 2.48 -21.37 7.13
C LYS A 167 2.48 -20.72 8.52
N THR A 168 1.47 -20.99 9.32
CA THR A 168 1.46 -20.60 10.73
C THR A 168 2.40 -21.51 11.51
N VAL A 169 3.48 -20.91 12.02
CA VAL A 169 4.35 -21.59 13.00
C VAL A 169 3.81 -21.25 14.38
N GLU A 170 3.32 -22.23 15.13
CA GLU A 170 2.70 -22.03 16.44
C GLU A 170 3.63 -21.36 17.46
N ASN A 171 4.91 -21.64 17.42
CA ASN A 171 5.91 -21.02 18.31
C ASN A 171 7.16 -20.64 17.53
N PRO A 172 7.19 -19.51 16.80
CA PRO A 172 8.35 -19.12 16.03
C PRO A 172 9.50 -18.74 16.97
N GLN A 173 10.60 -19.48 16.89
CA GLN A 173 11.82 -19.15 17.63
C GLN A 173 12.74 -18.28 16.79
N CYS A 174 13.20 -17.18 17.36
CA CYS A 174 14.12 -16.29 16.70
C CYS A 174 15.55 -16.89 16.71
N ILE A 175 16.10 -17.17 15.52
CA ILE A 175 17.48 -17.68 15.33
C ILE A 175 18.54 -16.58 15.30
N ARG A 176 18.17 -15.30 15.52
CA ARG A 176 19.03 -14.11 15.55
C ARG A 176 19.82 -13.87 14.27
N CYS A 177 19.29 -14.22 13.10
CA CYS A 177 20.00 -14.06 11.81
C CYS A 177 20.08 -12.60 11.32
N GLY A 178 19.36 -11.64 11.94
CA GLY A 178 19.39 -10.22 11.58
C GLY A 178 18.66 -9.85 10.28
N LYS A 179 18.10 -10.79 9.52
CA LYS A 179 17.41 -10.50 8.26
C LYS A 179 16.26 -9.49 8.41
N CYS A 180 15.51 -9.56 9.51
CA CYS A 180 14.41 -8.62 9.77
C CYS A 180 14.90 -7.16 9.91
N VAL A 181 16.11 -6.96 10.43
CA VAL A 181 16.74 -5.63 10.53
C VAL A 181 17.18 -5.15 9.13
N SER A 182 17.86 -6.02 8.37
CA SER A 182 18.40 -5.66 7.06
C SER A 182 17.33 -5.36 6.00
N VAL A 183 16.13 -5.96 6.11
CA VAL A 183 15.02 -5.75 5.16
C VAL A 183 14.01 -4.72 5.64
N CYS A 184 14.12 -4.22 6.87
CA CYS A 184 13.16 -3.28 7.41
C CYS A 184 13.24 -1.93 6.67
N PRO A 185 12.16 -1.51 5.93
CA PRO A 185 12.18 -0.25 5.19
C PRO A 185 12.14 0.96 6.12
N MET A 186 11.85 0.74 7.39
CA MET A 186 11.76 1.77 8.44
C MET A 186 13.01 1.81 9.30
N HIS A 187 14.04 1.01 8.99
CA HIS A 187 15.28 0.87 9.76
C HIS A 187 15.04 0.58 11.25
N LEU A 188 13.96 -0.15 11.56
CA LEU A 188 13.70 -0.65 12.90
C LEU A 188 14.62 -1.83 13.21
N GLU A 189 14.72 -2.13 14.49
CA GLU A 189 15.42 -3.32 15.02
C GLU A 189 14.42 -4.38 15.54
N PRO A 190 13.64 -5.06 14.67
CA PRO A 190 12.59 -5.98 15.09
C PRO A 190 13.10 -7.11 15.98
N LEU A 191 14.35 -7.50 15.82
CA LEU A 191 15.02 -8.49 16.68
C LEU A 191 15.01 -8.08 18.15
N PHE A 192 15.42 -6.85 18.45
CA PHE A 192 15.45 -6.33 19.81
C PHE A 192 14.05 -6.03 20.33
N MET A 193 13.18 -5.51 19.49
CA MET A 193 11.77 -5.29 19.86
C MET A 193 11.10 -6.60 20.30
N TYR A 194 11.31 -7.68 19.56
CA TYR A 194 10.83 -9.01 19.93
C TYR A 194 11.41 -9.48 21.27
N GLN A 195 12.72 -9.28 21.47
CA GLN A 195 13.40 -9.66 22.72
C GLN A 195 12.87 -8.89 23.93
N TYR A 196 12.66 -7.59 23.79
CA TYR A 196 12.13 -6.74 24.87
C TYR A 196 10.68 -7.13 25.17
N ALA A 197 9.84 -7.31 24.13
CA ALA A 197 8.46 -7.73 24.29
C ALA A 197 8.34 -9.09 25.00
N SER A 198 9.15 -10.08 24.58
CA SER A 198 9.13 -11.43 25.15
C SER A 198 9.59 -11.48 26.62
N LYS A 199 10.38 -10.50 27.08
CA LYS A 199 10.86 -10.37 28.45
C LYS A 199 10.05 -9.39 29.29
N GLY A 200 9.00 -8.76 28.71
CA GLY A 200 8.20 -7.74 29.40
C GLY A 200 8.95 -6.44 29.70
N MET A 201 10.03 -6.16 28.96
CA MET A 201 10.86 -4.95 29.13
C MET A 201 10.20 -3.77 28.42
N VAL A 202 9.20 -3.17 29.05
CA VAL A 202 8.34 -2.14 28.44
C VAL A 202 9.07 -0.81 28.29
N GLU A 203 9.96 -0.46 29.20
CA GLU A 203 10.72 0.81 29.15
C GLU A 203 11.65 0.82 27.93
N GLU A 204 12.37 -0.26 27.68
CA GLU A 204 13.26 -0.41 26.55
C GLU A 204 12.49 -0.46 25.22
N LEU A 205 11.29 -1.06 25.25
CA LEU A 205 10.41 -1.09 24.08
C LEU A 205 9.91 0.31 23.72
N ASN A 206 9.66 1.15 24.72
CA ASN A 206 9.18 2.52 24.55
C ASN A 206 10.31 3.54 24.35
N ALA A 207 11.57 3.11 24.40
CA ALA A 207 12.69 4.02 24.14
C ALA A 207 12.57 4.67 22.75
N PRO A 208 12.93 5.97 22.60
CA PRO A 208 12.75 6.71 21.35
C PRO A 208 13.34 6.03 20.10
N THR A 209 14.38 5.23 20.26
CA THR A 209 15.04 4.49 19.18
C THR A 209 14.21 3.33 18.61
N SER A 210 13.25 2.80 19.38
CA SER A 210 12.43 1.67 18.93
C SER A 210 11.21 2.09 18.09
N TRP A 211 10.62 3.27 18.36
CA TRP A 211 9.38 3.73 17.72
C TRP A 211 9.54 4.97 16.83
N THR A 212 10.53 5.81 17.07
CA THR A 212 10.73 7.05 16.29
C THR A 212 11.16 6.78 14.85
N ALA A 213 11.71 5.62 14.59
CA ALA A 213 12.04 5.19 13.22
C ALA A 213 10.79 5.08 12.32
N TRP A 214 9.61 4.81 12.87
CA TRP A 214 8.39 4.75 12.04
C TRP A 214 8.02 6.11 11.41
N SER A 215 8.29 7.19 12.09
CA SER A 215 7.96 8.52 11.57
C SER A 215 9.10 9.17 10.77
N ALA A 216 10.31 8.62 10.82
CA ALA A 216 11.52 9.22 10.27
C ALA A 216 12.21 8.44 9.17
N ALA A 217 11.67 7.30 8.75
CA ALA A 217 12.41 6.48 7.80
C ALA A 217 12.75 7.27 6.54
N PRO A 218 14.02 7.46 6.23
CA PRO A 218 14.41 7.74 4.87
C PRO A 218 13.95 6.56 4.02
N ALA A 219 13.36 6.84 2.86
CA ALA A 219 13.10 5.78 1.92
C ALA A 219 14.40 5.02 1.67
N PRO A 220 14.36 3.70 1.60
CA PRO A 220 15.52 2.98 1.11
C PRO A 220 15.86 3.59 -0.24
N THR A 221 17.05 4.13 -0.36
CA THR A 221 17.56 4.64 -1.62
C THR A 221 17.38 3.52 -2.64
N SER A 222 16.49 3.72 -3.56
CA SER A 222 16.03 2.76 -4.55
C SER A 222 17.12 2.29 -5.51
N ALA A 223 18.30 2.82 -5.40
CA ALA A 223 19.35 2.64 -6.37
C ALA A 223 20.61 2.04 -5.75
N ARG A 224 20.51 0.80 -5.26
CA ARG A 224 21.70 -0.06 -5.31
C ARG A 224 21.35 -1.27 -6.17
N PRO A 225 21.86 -1.33 -7.41
CA PRO A 225 21.87 -2.58 -8.15
C PRO A 225 22.78 -3.54 -7.38
N GLY A 226 22.24 -4.67 -6.90
CA GLY A 226 23.04 -5.72 -6.34
C GLY A 226 22.63 -6.35 -5.01
N CYS A 227 21.42 -6.15 -4.50
CA CYS A 227 20.88 -7.00 -3.43
C CYS A 227 19.76 -7.87 -4.00
N THR A 228 20.15 -9.03 -4.53
CA THR A 228 19.26 -10.18 -4.80
C THR A 228 18.84 -10.84 -3.50
#